data_1a3884a850e757b27967e3e3f5bfbfc3
#
_entry.id   1a3884a850e757b27967e3e3f5bfbfc3
#
_cell.length_a   1.000
_cell.length_b   1.000
_cell.length_c   1.000
_cell.angle_alpha   90.00
_cell.angle_beta   90.00
_cell.angle_gamma   90.00
#
_symmetry.space_group_name_H-M   'P 1'
#
loop_
_entity.id
_entity.type
_entity.pdbx_description
1 polymer ?
#
loop_
_entity_poly.entity_id
_entity_poly.type
_entity_poly.pdbx_seq_one_letter_code
_entity_poly.pdbx_strand_id
1 'polypeptide(L)'
;MMNIKFAIVSKDTSFKMLKEKFDLANDLASIDVEYISNNTDGLPKVYNRVLAEERASKKHDYLVFMHADVSFNSRSFIEHLKDVGSKYAVIGLCGTSTFNVSQSPLNWWTGSNPTPYEKWGCVTHGELGDQTSYFSEHSQNVMDREVACIDGLCIIFTRQALDTDMQLDESLGEFDFYDSDISCQTLMKYKLKLGVMVQKDLCHYSVGRSILTPSFLDNEAKFRAKWNFPIPKGSAIAKHLEMKAQFASNGQPI
;
A
#
# COMPACT_ATOMS: atom_id res chain seq x y z
N MET A 1 5.30 -24.89 10.00
CA MET A 1 6.18 -23.81 9.47
C MET A 1 5.29 -22.87 8.72
N MET A 2 5.46 -21.57 8.86
CA MET A 2 4.68 -20.53 8.18
C MET A 2 5.03 -20.51 6.68
N ASN A 3 4.04 -20.39 5.80
CA ASN A 3 4.25 -20.34 4.35
C ASN A 3 3.92 -18.94 3.85
N ILE A 4 4.87 -18.28 3.18
CA ILE A 4 4.75 -16.90 2.72
C ILE A 4 5.03 -16.84 1.23
N LYS A 5 4.15 -16.16 0.48
CA LYS A 5 4.41 -15.77 -0.91
C LYS A 5 4.69 -14.27 -0.97
N PHE A 6 5.80 -13.89 -1.56
CA PHE A 6 6.07 -12.52 -1.98
C PHE A 6 5.77 -12.36 -3.47
N ALA A 7 5.02 -11.35 -3.84
CA ALA A 7 4.79 -10.92 -5.21
C ALA A 7 5.36 -9.51 -5.39
N ILE A 8 6.42 -9.41 -6.16
CA ILE A 8 7.20 -8.19 -6.36
C ILE A 8 7.08 -7.76 -7.80
N VAL A 9 6.47 -6.58 -8.03
CA VAL A 9 6.16 -6.09 -9.37
C VAL A 9 7.08 -4.93 -9.74
N SER A 10 7.67 -4.98 -10.95
CA SER A 10 8.51 -3.92 -11.50
C SER A 10 8.17 -3.64 -12.97
N LYS A 11 8.38 -2.40 -13.38
CA LYS A 11 8.32 -1.98 -14.79
C LYS A 11 9.58 -2.37 -15.57
N ASP A 12 10.66 -2.69 -14.88
CA ASP A 12 11.96 -3.09 -15.46
C ASP A 12 12.43 -4.46 -14.95
N THR A 13 13.67 -4.83 -15.26
CA THR A 13 14.28 -6.11 -14.89
C THR A 13 15.20 -6.00 -13.66
N SER A 14 15.29 -4.85 -13.02
CA SER A 14 16.32 -4.56 -12.00
C SER A 14 15.99 -5.07 -10.59
N PHE A 15 15.67 -6.36 -10.46
CA PHE A 15 15.47 -7.03 -9.16
C PHE A 15 16.79 -7.43 -8.45
N LYS A 16 17.96 -7.05 -8.95
CA LYS A 16 19.25 -7.55 -8.45
C LYS A 16 19.47 -7.35 -6.95
N MET A 17 18.93 -6.28 -6.37
CA MET A 17 19.14 -5.97 -4.95
C MET A 17 18.24 -6.77 -4.00
N LEU A 18 17.15 -7.36 -4.49
CA LEU A 18 16.17 -8.05 -3.63
C LEU A 18 16.44 -9.55 -3.55
N LYS A 19 16.98 -10.16 -4.61
CA LYS A 19 17.18 -11.61 -4.68
C LYS A 19 18.07 -12.17 -3.58
N GLU A 20 19.11 -11.44 -3.21
CA GLU A 20 20.10 -11.88 -2.20
C GLU A 20 19.61 -11.68 -0.75
N LYS A 21 18.55 -10.89 -0.54
CA LYS A 21 18.07 -10.52 0.81
C LYS A 21 17.05 -11.49 1.41
N PHE A 22 16.36 -12.28 0.58
CA PHE A 22 15.32 -13.23 1.07
C PHE A 22 15.89 -14.57 1.55
N ASP A 23 17.10 -14.94 1.15
CA ASP A 23 17.70 -16.23 1.48
C ASP A 23 18.04 -16.39 2.99
N LEU A 24 18.05 -15.30 3.74
CA LEU A 24 18.50 -15.26 5.14
C LEU A 24 17.46 -15.77 6.17
N ALA A 25 16.27 -16.15 5.75
CA ALA A 25 15.16 -16.47 6.67
C ALA A 25 14.47 -17.82 6.38
N ASN A 26 15.06 -18.64 5.53
CA ASN A 26 14.47 -19.95 5.14
C ASN A 26 14.37 -20.96 6.30
N ASP A 27 15.07 -20.74 7.40
CA ASP A 27 14.94 -21.50 8.63
C ASP A 27 13.69 -21.12 9.45
N LEU A 28 13.12 -19.94 9.22
CA LEU A 28 11.97 -19.42 9.95
C LEU A 28 10.62 -19.65 9.26
N ALA A 29 10.61 -19.66 7.93
CA ALA A 29 9.41 -19.82 7.10
C ALA A 29 9.75 -20.46 5.76
N SER A 30 8.75 -21.07 5.11
CA SER A 30 8.83 -21.43 3.69
C SER A 30 8.47 -20.19 2.87
N ILE A 31 9.39 -19.72 2.04
CA ILE A 31 9.26 -18.47 1.30
C ILE A 31 9.25 -18.76 -0.20
N ASP A 32 8.15 -18.40 -0.86
CA ASP A 32 8.04 -18.37 -2.31
C ASP A 32 8.13 -16.91 -2.78
N VAL A 33 8.97 -16.61 -3.77
CA VAL A 33 9.09 -15.26 -4.34
C VAL A 33 8.76 -15.29 -5.82
N GLU A 34 7.74 -14.52 -6.20
CA GLU A 34 7.36 -14.28 -7.59
C GLU A 34 7.83 -12.88 -8.01
N TYR A 35 8.77 -12.81 -8.96
CA TYR A 35 9.23 -11.57 -9.57
C TYR A 35 8.48 -11.34 -10.88
N ILE A 36 7.66 -10.28 -10.91
CA ILE A 36 6.87 -9.89 -12.08
C ILE A 36 7.55 -8.69 -12.73
N SER A 37 8.43 -8.97 -13.70
CA SER A 37 9.21 -7.96 -14.44
C SER A 37 8.49 -7.50 -15.69
N ASN A 38 8.94 -6.35 -16.23
CA ASN A 38 8.39 -5.75 -17.46
C ASN A 38 6.87 -5.57 -17.41
N ASN A 39 6.36 -5.24 -16.23
CA ASN A 39 4.93 -5.06 -16.04
C ASN A 39 4.44 -3.81 -16.77
N THR A 40 3.53 -3.99 -17.73
CA THR A 40 2.82 -2.94 -18.47
C THR A 40 1.39 -2.74 -18.00
N ASP A 41 0.90 -3.62 -17.14
CA ASP A 41 -0.41 -3.50 -16.51
C ASP A 41 -0.32 -2.67 -15.22
N GLY A 42 -1.45 -2.12 -14.77
CA GLY A 42 -1.53 -1.48 -13.46
C GLY A 42 -1.34 -2.47 -12.30
N LEU A 43 -0.82 -2.01 -11.17
CA LEU A 43 -0.64 -2.85 -9.97
C LEU A 43 -1.93 -3.56 -9.54
N PRO A 44 -3.12 -2.91 -9.52
CA PRO A 44 -4.35 -3.58 -9.14
C PRO A 44 -4.64 -4.84 -9.96
N LYS A 45 -4.45 -4.78 -11.28
CA LYS A 45 -4.71 -5.92 -12.18
C LYS A 45 -3.76 -7.09 -11.91
N VAL A 46 -2.47 -6.78 -11.76
CA VAL A 46 -1.45 -7.81 -11.46
C VAL A 46 -1.70 -8.45 -10.09
N TYR A 47 -1.98 -7.62 -9.08
CA TYR A 47 -2.25 -8.10 -7.72
C TYR A 47 -3.53 -8.95 -7.67
N ASN A 48 -4.57 -8.59 -8.41
CA ASN A 48 -5.81 -9.38 -8.49
C ASN A 48 -5.56 -10.77 -9.09
N ARG A 49 -4.69 -10.87 -10.12
CA ARG A 49 -4.29 -12.17 -10.69
C ARG A 49 -3.63 -13.03 -9.62
N VAL A 50 -2.65 -12.49 -8.91
CA VAL A 50 -1.93 -13.24 -7.85
C VAL A 50 -2.86 -13.60 -6.68
N LEU A 51 -3.78 -12.71 -6.29
CA LEU A 51 -4.81 -13.00 -5.29
C LEU A 51 -5.71 -14.17 -5.70
N ALA A 52 -6.14 -14.20 -6.97
CA ALA A 52 -6.99 -15.28 -7.50
C ALA A 52 -6.25 -16.63 -7.49
N GLU A 53 -4.98 -16.65 -7.92
CA GLU A 53 -4.12 -17.83 -7.89
C GLU A 53 -3.93 -18.36 -6.46
N GLU A 54 -3.65 -17.44 -5.50
CA GLU A 54 -3.44 -17.82 -4.11
C GLU A 54 -4.71 -18.33 -3.43
N ARG A 55 -5.88 -17.75 -3.74
CA ARG A 55 -7.17 -18.24 -3.25
C ARG A 55 -7.51 -19.63 -3.77
N ALA A 56 -7.16 -19.90 -5.03
CA ALA A 56 -7.38 -21.20 -5.64
C ALA A 56 -6.45 -22.27 -5.04
N SER A 57 -5.19 -21.94 -4.84
CA SER A 57 -4.17 -22.89 -4.34
C SER A 57 -4.23 -23.11 -2.84
N LYS A 58 -4.58 -22.05 -2.08
CA LYS A 58 -4.55 -22.01 -0.60
C LYS A 58 -3.21 -22.47 0.00
N LYS A 59 -2.12 -22.22 -0.74
CA LYS A 59 -0.80 -22.76 -0.40
C LYS A 59 -0.13 -21.99 0.74
N HIS A 60 -0.35 -20.67 0.81
CA HIS A 60 0.38 -19.81 1.72
C HIS A 60 -0.51 -19.24 2.82
N ASP A 61 0.06 -19.05 4.00
CA ASP A 61 -0.60 -18.38 5.13
C ASP A 61 -0.65 -16.87 4.94
N TYR A 62 0.34 -16.34 4.22
CA TYR A 62 0.49 -14.91 3.93
C TYR A 62 0.85 -14.68 2.46
N LEU A 63 0.23 -13.67 1.86
CA LEU A 63 0.59 -13.12 0.57
C LEU A 63 1.07 -11.69 0.76
N VAL A 64 2.30 -11.40 0.36
CA VAL A 64 2.95 -10.10 0.50
C VAL A 64 3.12 -9.47 -0.86
N PHE A 65 2.42 -8.36 -1.11
CA PHE A 65 2.69 -7.49 -2.25
C PHE A 65 3.69 -6.43 -1.84
N MET A 66 4.74 -6.26 -2.61
CA MET A 66 5.82 -5.33 -2.29
C MET A 66 6.31 -4.62 -3.55
N HIS A 67 6.60 -3.32 -3.43
CA HIS A 67 7.26 -2.57 -4.48
C HIS A 67 8.68 -3.09 -4.70
N ALA A 68 9.17 -3.02 -5.95
CA ALA A 68 10.49 -3.53 -6.31
C ALA A 68 11.66 -2.70 -5.72
N ASP A 69 11.38 -1.48 -5.29
CA ASP A 69 12.32 -0.54 -4.67
C ASP A 69 12.22 -0.50 -3.12
N VAL A 70 11.60 -1.51 -2.53
CA VAL A 70 11.50 -1.69 -1.07
C VAL A 70 12.48 -2.75 -0.59
N SER A 71 13.10 -2.54 0.55
CA SER A 71 13.93 -3.55 1.22
C SER A 71 13.84 -3.46 2.74
N PHE A 72 14.03 -4.61 3.39
CA PHE A 72 14.12 -4.77 4.84
C PHE A 72 14.89 -6.05 5.18
N ASN A 73 15.21 -6.26 6.44
CA ASN A 73 15.77 -7.52 6.91
C ASN A 73 14.66 -8.58 6.96
N SER A 74 14.76 -9.61 6.11
CA SER A 74 13.75 -10.66 5.99
C SER A 74 13.56 -11.46 7.28
N ARG A 75 14.63 -11.66 8.07
CA ARG A 75 14.55 -12.39 9.33
C ARG A 75 13.70 -11.63 10.35
N SER A 76 14.01 -10.35 10.59
CA SER A 76 13.23 -9.52 11.52
C SER A 76 11.78 -9.35 11.05
N PHE A 77 11.55 -9.22 9.74
CA PHE A 77 10.23 -9.16 9.16
C PHE A 77 9.40 -10.42 9.49
N ILE A 78 9.98 -11.61 9.29
CA ILE A 78 9.27 -12.87 9.54
C ILE A 78 9.03 -13.09 11.04
N GLU A 79 10.00 -12.73 11.89
CA GLU A 79 9.83 -12.79 13.35
C GLU A 79 8.68 -11.89 13.80
N HIS A 80 8.64 -10.64 13.32
CA HIS A 80 7.53 -9.72 13.62
C HIS A 80 6.19 -10.22 13.05
N LEU A 81 6.19 -10.77 11.83
CA LEU A 81 4.96 -11.29 11.22
C LEU A 81 4.37 -12.46 12.01
N LYS A 82 5.18 -13.30 12.64
CA LYS A 82 4.72 -14.35 13.57
C LYS A 82 3.95 -13.78 14.76
N ASP A 83 4.42 -12.65 15.28
CA ASP A 83 3.83 -12.02 16.48
C ASP A 83 2.55 -11.22 16.17
N VAL A 84 2.47 -10.62 14.99
CA VAL A 84 1.37 -9.71 14.65
C VAL A 84 0.39 -10.27 13.61
N GLY A 85 0.77 -11.28 12.84
CA GLY A 85 -0.01 -11.77 11.71
C GLY A 85 -1.40 -12.32 12.06
N SER A 86 -1.59 -12.81 13.29
CA SER A 86 -2.90 -13.27 13.76
C SER A 86 -3.84 -12.14 14.21
N LYS A 87 -3.32 -10.92 14.41
CA LYS A 87 -4.09 -9.79 14.95
C LYS A 87 -4.90 -9.05 13.87
N TYR A 88 -4.43 -9.07 12.63
CA TYR A 88 -4.95 -8.27 11.52
C TYR A 88 -5.23 -9.13 10.29
N ALA A 89 -6.22 -8.72 9.50
CA ALA A 89 -6.52 -9.36 8.23
C ALA A 89 -5.61 -8.83 7.10
N VAL A 90 -5.37 -7.52 7.11
CA VAL A 90 -4.44 -6.85 6.19
C VAL A 90 -3.44 -6.04 7.01
N ILE A 91 -2.17 -6.08 6.62
CA ILE A 91 -1.07 -5.42 7.32
C ILE A 91 -0.25 -4.61 6.33
N GLY A 92 0.02 -3.34 6.67
CA GLY A 92 1.03 -2.51 5.99
C GLY A 92 2.30 -2.39 6.83
N LEU A 93 3.36 -1.83 6.26
CA LEU A 93 4.56 -1.46 7.03
C LEU A 93 4.54 0.02 7.44
N CYS A 94 3.71 0.82 6.78
CA CYS A 94 3.44 2.21 7.08
C CYS A 94 1.95 2.49 6.97
N GLY A 95 1.45 3.46 7.74
CA GLY A 95 0.04 3.81 7.69
C GLY A 95 -0.34 4.95 8.65
N THR A 96 -1.63 5.20 8.77
CA THR A 96 -2.18 6.24 9.65
C THR A 96 -3.39 5.74 10.42
N SER A 97 -3.51 6.17 11.69
CA SER A 97 -4.69 5.89 12.52
C SER A 97 -5.89 6.77 12.19
N THR A 98 -5.72 7.79 11.36
CA THR A 98 -6.77 8.73 11.00
C THR A 98 -7.02 8.74 9.50
N PHE A 99 -8.28 8.58 9.10
CA PHE A 99 -8.72 8.70 7.70
C PHE A 99 -9.40 10.06 7.50
N ASN A 100 -8.62 11.12 7.24
CA ASN A 100 -9.16 12.46 7.10
C ASN A 100 -9.70 12.75 5.69
N VAL A 101 -10.94 12.38 5.46
CA VAL A 101 -11.65 12.60 4.17
C VAL A 101 -12.00 14.07 3.89
N SER A 102 -11.84 14.98 4.86
CA SER A 102 -12.10 16.41 4.69
C SER A 102 -10.99 17.13 3.93
N GLN A 103 -9.90 16.43 3.57
CA GLN A 103 -8.76 16.99 2.87
C GLN A 103 -8.64 16.46 1.45
N SER A 104 -8.03 17.26 0.59
CA SER A 104 -7.58 16.90 -0.75
C SER A 104 -6.27 17.65 -1.04
N PRO A 105 -5.26 16.98 -1.57
CA PRO A 105 -5.29 15.58 -1.99
C PRO A 105 -5.38 14.61 -0.80
N LEU A 106 -6.02 13.48 -1.02
CA LEU A 106 -5.97 12.37 -0.08
C LEU A 106 -4.58 11.73 -0.15
N ASN A 107 -3.67 12.31 0.57
CA ASN A 107 -2.31 11.80 0.69
C ASN A 107 -2.03 11.47 2.15
N TRP A 108 -2.04 10.19 2.47
CA TRP A 108 -2.00 9.69 3.85
C TRP A 108 -0.65 9.80 4.52
N TRP A 109 0.42 9.75 3.76
CA TRP A 109 1.76 9.66 4.31
C TRP A 109 2.52 10.99 4.23
N THR A 110 2.39 11.73 3.14
CA THR A 110 3.07 13.01 2.93
C THR A 110 2.16 14.18 3.26
N GLY A 111 2.68 15.21 3.89
CA GLY A 111 1.94 16.41 4.23
C GLY A 111 1.77 16.64 5.74
N SER A 112 1.18 17.77 6.10
CA SER A 112 0.97 18.19 7.49
C SER A 112 -0.22 17.49 8.17
N ASN A 113 -0.95 16.67 7.43
CA ASN A 113 -2.13 15.98 7.95
C ASN A 113 -2.26 14.61 7.25
N PRO A 114 -2.23 13.47 7.94
CA PRO A 114 -2.32 13.34 9.40
C PRO A 114 -1.12 13.93 10.15
N THR A 115 -1.33 14.26 11.43
CA THR A 115 -0.28 14.74 12.30
C THR A 115 0.80 13.66 12.47
N PRO A 116 2.05 14.00 12.87
CA PRO A 116 3.07 13.00 13.17
C PRO A 116 2.61 11.93 14.17
N TYR A 117 1.74 12.28 15.11
CA TYR A 117 1.19 11.36 16.12
C TYR A 117 0.21 10.32 15.55
N GLU A 118 -0.30 10.53 14.35
CA GLU A 118 -1.26 9.64 13.69
C GLU A 118 -0.59 8.72 12.66
N LYS A 119 0.68 8.99 12.33
CA LYS A 119 1.47 8.18 11.39
C LYS A 119 2.18 7.05 12.11
N TRP A 120 2.14 5.87 11.54
CA TRP A 120 2.74 4.65 12.10
C TRP A 120 3.63 3.98 11.07
N GLY A 121 4.73 3.43 11.54
CA GLY A 121 5.77 2.80 10.73
C GLY A 121 7.10 3.55 10.83
N CYS A 122 8.12 2.95 10.27
CA CYS A 122 9.46 3.51 10.17
C CYS A 122 9.93 3.25 8.74
N VAL A 123 10.29 4.28 7.99
CA VAL A 123 10.76 4.13 6.61
C VAL A 123 11.85 5.13 6.30
N THR A 124 12.92 4.64 5.70
CA THR A 124 14.00 5.47 5.14
C THR A 124 13.76 5.60 3.65
N HIS A 125 13.66 6.82 3.13
CA HIS A 125 13.51 7.11 1.71
C HIS A 125 14.80 7.62 1.10
N GLY A 126 14.93 7.50 -0.21
CA GLY A 126 15.99 8.10 -0.99
C GLY A 126 16.82 7.10 -1.80
N GLU A 127 17.69 7.62 -2.65
CA GLU A 127 18.68 6.82 -3.38
C GLU A 127 19.77 6.30 -2.43
N LEU A 128 20.50 5.26 -2.84
CA LEU A 128 21.61 4.71 -2.07
C LEU A 128 22.64 5.80 -1.74
N GLY A 129 22.69 6.20 -0.46
CA GLY A 129 23.66 7.17 0.05
C GLY A 129 23.09 8.54 0.45
N ASP A 130 21.83 8.86 0.09
CA ASP A 130 21.17 10.11 0.47
C ASP A 130 19.78 9.81 1.06
N GLN A 131 19.78 9.19 2.26
CA GLN A 131 18.57 8.64 2.86
C GLN A 131 17.96 9.61 3.88
N THR A 132 16.70 9.96 3.69
CA THR A 132 15.90 10.72 4.66
C THR A 132 14.96 9.77 5.39
N SER A 133 15.08 9.72 6.72
CA SER A 133 14.23 8.88 7.55
C SER A 133 12.93 9.61 7.91
N TYR A 134 11.81 8.93 7.74
CA TYR A 134 10.49 9.39 8.19
C TYR A 134 9.91 8.35 9.15
N PHE A 135 9.77 8.69 10.40
CA PHE A 135 9.03 7.87 11.35
C PHE A 135 8.36 8.73 12.42
N SER A 136 7.30 8.22 12.96
CA SER A 136 6.71 8.77 14.16
C SER A 136 7.54 8.34 15.36
N GLU A 137 7.88 9.26 16.26
CA GLU A 137 8.56 8.94 17.52
C GLU A 137 7.80 7.87 18.32
N HIS A 138 6.47 7.81 18.18
CA HIS A 138 5.63 6.80 18.81
C HIS A 138 5.83 5.39 18.25
N SER A 139 6.26 5.26 16.99
CA SER A 139 6.54 3.96 16.38
C SER A 139 7.80 3.29 16.92
N GLN A 140 8.67 4.01 17.62
CA GLN A 140 9.94 3.46 18.09
C GLN A 140 9.77 2.34 19.12
N ASN A 141 8.69 2.39 19.91
CA ASN A 141 8.46 1.51 21.06
C ASN A 141 7.28 0.54 20.86
N VAL A 142 6.74 0.43 19.64
CA VAL A 142 5.64 -0.48 19.34
C VAL A 142 6.03 -1.41 18.19
N MET A 143 5.54 -2.64 18.22
CA MET A 143 5.72 -3.61 17.14
C MET A 143 4.62 -3.51 16.10
N ASP A 144 3.41 -3.15 16.54
CA ASP A 144 2.23 -3.08 15.69
C ASP A 144 1.22 -2.04 16.17
N ARG A 145 0.37 -1.59 15.26
CA ARG A 145 -0.74 -0.68 15.57
C ARG A 145 -1.93 -0.93 14.66
N GLU A 146 -3.15 -0.91 15.22
CA GLU A 146 -4.38 -0.83 14.43
C GLU A 146 -4.48 0.56 13.79
N VAL A 147 -4.78 0.62 12.48
CA VAL A 147 -4.76 1.84 11.69
C VAL A 147 -6.02 1.97 10.82
N ALA A 148 -6.26 3.17 10.30
CA ALA A 148 -7.37 3.46 9.40
C ALA A 148 -6.98 3.34 7.91
N CYS A 149 -5.70 3.50 7.58
CA CYS A 149 -5.18 3.37 6.22
C CYS A 149 -3.71 2.95 6.25
N ILE A 150 -3.30 2.15 5.27
CA ILE A 150 -1.91 1.74 5.07
C ILE A 150 -1.36 2.34 3.78
N ASP A 151 -0.03 2.36 3.66
CA ASP A 151 0.70 2.70 2.43
C ASP A 151 0.91 1.45 1.58
N GLY A 152 0.85 1.62 0.27
CA GLY A 152 0.93 0.55 -0.71
C GLY A 152 2.32 -0.04 -0.94
N LEU A 153 3.39 0.54 -0.36
CA LEU A 153 4.77 0.07 -0.57
C LEU A 153 4.96 -1.41 -0.21
N CYS A 154 4.22 -1.89 0.80
CA CYS A 154 4.16 -3.30 1.18
C CYS A 154 2.81 -3.60 1.83
N ILE A 155 2.04 -4.50 1.23
CA ILE A 155 0.73 -4.94 1.74
C ILE A 155 0.75 -6.44 1.96
N ILE A 156 0.42 -6.87 3.17
CA ILE A 156 0.37 -8.27 3.59
C ILE A 156 -1.09 -8.67 3.76
N PHE A 157 -1.53 -9.65 2.99
CA PHE A 157 -2.81 -10.32 3.17
C PHE A 157 -2.60 -11.58 4.00
N THR A 158 -3.23 -11.67 5.16
CA THR A 158 -3.26 -12.89 5.96
C THR A 158 -4.33 -13.84 5.43
N ARG A 159 -4.33 -15.10 5.88
CA ARG A 159 -5.38 -16.05 5.48
C ARG A 159 -6.78 -15.52 5.73
N GLN A 160 -6.98 -14.72 6.78
CA GLN A 160 -8.28 -14.10 7.08
C GLN A 160 -8.76 -13.17 5.94
N ALA A 161 -7.88 -12.41 5.31
CA ALA A 161 -8.23 -11.59 4.15
C ALA A 161 -8.29 -12.40 2.86
N LEU A 162 -7.39 -13.37 2.68
CA LEU A 162 -7.35 -14.24 1.51
C LEU A 162 -8.61 -15.10 1.35
N ASP A 163 -9.26 -15.47 2.44
CA ASP A 163 -10.51 -16.24 2.43
C ASP A 163 -11.75 -15.38 2.12
N THR A 164 -11.59 -14.07 1.92
CA THR A 164 -12.64 -13.17 1.40
C THR A 164 -12.56 -13.04 -0.12
N ASP A 165 -13.55 -12.36 -0.72
CA ASP A 165 -13.55 -11.97 -2.14
C ASP A 165 -12.92 -10.57 -2.37
N MET A 166 -12.14 -10.04 -1.40
CA MET A 166 -11.46 -8.74 -1.48
C MET A 166 -10.58 -8.64 -2.72
N GLN A 167 -10.73 -7.58 -3.49
CA GLN A 167 -9.97 -7.32 -4.72
C GLN A 167 -9.58 -5.86 -4.79
N LEU A 168 -8.45 -5.57 -5.42
CA LEU A 168 -8.06 -4.21 -5.75
C LEU A 168 -8.95 -3.67 -6.87
N ASP A 169 -9.35 -2.41 -6.78
CA ASP A 169 -10.22 -1.79 -7.77
C ASP A 169 -9.41 -1.28 -8.97
N GLU A 170 -9.49 -2.02 -10.09
CA GLU A 170 -8.78 -1.69 -11.33
C GLU A 170 -9.27 -0.38 -11.96
N SER A 171 -10.46 0.11 -11.59
CA SER A 171 -11.01 1.38 -12.10
C SER A 171 -10.33 2.62 -11.50
N LEU A 172 -9.61 2.47 -10.38
CA LEU A 172 -8.84 3.54 -9.73
C LEU A 172 -7.50 3.85 -10.41
N GLY A 173 -7.24 3.21 -11.57
CA GLY A 173 -6.04 3.42 -12.35
C GLY A 173 -4.90 2.46 -12.01
N GLU A 174 -3.72 2.77 -12.54
CA GLU A 174 -2.61 1.82 -12.51
C GLU A 174 -1.86 1.77 -11.18
N PHE A 175 -1.91 2.85 -10.40
CA PHE A 175 -1.02 3.01 -9.24
C PHE A 175 -1.62 3.80 -8.07
N ASP A 176 -2.72 4.54 -8.25
CA ASP A 176 -3.24 5.44 -7.22
C ASP A 176 -4.38 4.77 -6.43
N PHE A 177 -4.49 5.07 -5.13
CA PHE A 177 -5.61 4.69 -4.23
C PHE A 177 -5.89 3.20 -4.03
N TYR A 178 -5.11 2.28 -4.58
CA TYR A 178 -5.34 0.84 -4.37
C TYR A 178 -5.14 0.43 -2.91
N ASP A 179 -4.20 1.04 -2.22
CA ASP A 179 -3.91 0.87 -0.80
C ASP A 179 -5.01 1.45 0.10
N SER A 180 -5.45 2.66 -0.23
CA SER A 180 -6.57 3.32 0.44
C SER A 180 -7.87 2.55 0.24
N ASP A 181 -8.09 2.01 -0.96
CA ASP A 181 -9.26 1.21 -1.28
C ASP A 181 -9.27 -0.13 -0.53
N ILE A 182 -8.14 -0.85 -0.48
CA ILE A 182 -7.99 -2.06 0.33
C ILE A 182 -8.20 -1.76 1.82
N SER A 183 -7.71 -0.62 2.30
CA SER A 183 -7.94 -0.18 3.68
C SER A 183 -9.44 0.01 3.97
N CYS A 184 -10.14 0.72 3.09
CA CYS A 184 -11.60 0.90 3.21
C CYS A 184 -12.35 -0.42 3.08
N GLN A 185 -11.99 -1.30 2.14
CA GLN A 185 -12.59 -2.62 2.02
C GLN A 185 -12.43 -3.41 3.31
N THR A 186 -11.22 -3.48 3.85
CA THR A 186 -10.92 -4.22 5.08
C THR A 186 -11.80 -3.74 6.23
N LEU A 187 -11.85 -2.44 6.47
CA LEU A 187 -12.55 -1.86 7.62
C LEU A 187 -14.06 -1.73 7.40
N MET A 188 -14.47 -1.22 6.24
CA MET A 188 -15.86 -0.80 6.02
C MET A 188 -16.72 -1.90 5.39
N LYS A 189 -16.18 -2.66 4.41
CA LYS A 189 -16.93 -3.73 3.74
C LYS A 189 -16.87 -5.02 4.53
N TYR A 190 -15.66 -5.49 4.88
CA TYR A 190 -15.48 -6.79 5.52
C TYR A 190 -15.50 -6.75 7.05
N LYS A 191 -15.41 -5.56 7.68
CA LYS A 191 -15.37 -5.37 9.14
C LYS A 191 -14.23 -6.15 9.79
N LEU A 192 -13.11 -6.22 9.08
CA LEU A 192 -11.89 -6.87 9.51
C LEU A 192 -10.89 -5.83 10.07
N LYS A 193 -9.88 -6.30 10.79
CA LYS A 193 -8.84 -5.43 11.35
C LYS A 193 -7.75 -5.15 10.33
N LEU A 194 -7.37 -3.87 10.25
CA LEU A 194 -6.25 -3.35 9.48
C LEU A 194 -5.14 -2.91 10.43
N GLY A 195 -3.90 -3.29 10.17
CA GLY A 195 -2.79 -2.95 11.04
C GLY A 195 -1.54 -2.50 10.31
N VAL A 196 -0.63 -1.90 11.05
CA VAL A 196 0.76 -1.66 10.65
C VAL A 196 1.66 -2.53 11.51
N MET A 197 2.59 -3.24 10.87
CA MET A 197 3.73 -3.89 11.49
C MET A 197 4.95 -2.98 11.35
N VAL A 198 5.50 -2.53 12.47
CA VAL A 198 6.61 -1.56 12.45
C VAL A 198 7.92 -2.27 12.13
N GLN A 199 8.43 -2.06 10.91
CA GLN A 199 9.72 -2.58 10.45
C GLN A 199 10.77 -1.47 10.49
N LYS A 200 11.69 -1.51 11.45
CA LYS A 200 12.61 -0.39 11.73
C LYS A 200 13.69 -0.18 10.67
N ASP A 201 14.04 -1.21 9.93
CA ASP A 201 15.05 -1.21 8.88
C ASP A 201 14.47 -1.16 7.46
N LEU A 202 13.20 -0.73 7.35
CA LEU A 202 12.52 -0.57 6.08
C LEU A 202 13.16 0.57 5.27
N CYS A 203 13.63 0.26 4.08
CA CYS A 203 14.08 1.22 3.09
C CYS A 203 13.16 1.23 1.87
N HIS A 204 12.80 2.42 1.40
CA HIS A 204 12.08 2.65 0.14
C HIS A 204 12.94 3.54 -0.74
N TYR A 205 13.56 2.97 -1.78
CA TYR A 205 14.52 3.65 -2.67
C TYR A 205 13.81 4.57 -3.68
N SER A 206 12.81 5.30 -3.20
CA SER A 206 12.03 6.28 -3.95
C SER A 206 11.72 7.46 -3.06
N VAL A 207 11.63 8.64 -3.65
CA VAL A 207 11.21 9.87 -2.94
C VAL A 207 9.70 10.12 -3.03
N GLY A 208 8.95 9.20 -3.66
CA GLY A 208 7.51 9.35 -3.90
C GLY A 208 7.17 10.41 -4.97
N ARG A 209 5.89 10.63 -5.19
CA ARG A 209 5.41 11.66 -6.13
C ARG A 209 5.28 13.00 -5.44
N SER A 210 5.92 14.03 -6.00
CA SER A 210 5.83 15.42 -5.52
C SER A 210 4.74 16.24 -6.23
N ILE A 211 4.17 15.77 -7.34
CA ILE A 211 3.26 16.55 -8.20
C ILE A 211 1.93 15.78 -8.34
N LEU A 212 0.82 16.51 -8.11
CA LEU A 212 -0.53 16.03 -8.40
C LEU A 212 -0.75 16.06 -9.92
N THR A 213 -1.02 14.90 -10.49
CA THR A 213 -1.36 14.78 -11.90
C THR A 213 -2.89 14.84 -12.09
N PRO A 214 -3.39 15.22 -13.28
CA PRO A 214 -4.82 15.10 -13.59
C PRO A 214 -5.35 13.68 -13.37
N SER A 215 -4.58 12.66 -13.73
CA SER A 215 -4.92 11.24 -13.49
C SER A 215 -5.10 10.93 -12.00
N PHE A 216 -4.22 11.46 -11.13
CA PHE A 216 -4.38 11.29 -9.68
C PHE A 216 -5.69 11.91 -9.18
N LEU A 217 -6.03 13.13 -9.64
CA LEU A 217 -7.26 13.80 -9.24
C LEU A 217 -8.52 13.09 -9.76
N ASP A 218 -8.47 12.51 -10.96
CA ASP A 218 -9.55 11.67 -11.48
C ASP A 218 -9.73 10.39 -10.64
N ASN A 219 -8.64 9.76 -10.24
CA ASN A 219 -8.67 8.57 -9.40
C ASN A 219 -9.14 8.92 -7.98
N GLU A 220 -8.76 10.08 -7.43
CA GLU A 220 -9.30 10.59 -6.16
C GLU A 220 -10.82 10.78 -6.24
N ALA A 221 -11.33 11.33 -7.35
CA ALA A 221 -12.76 11.51 -7.54
C ALA A 221 -13.52 10.18 -7.57
N LYS A 222 -13.02 9.19 -8.30
CA LYS A 222 -13.59 7.83 -8.34
C LYS A 222 -13.57 7.16 -6.96
N PHE A 223 -12.46 7.24 -6.27
CA PHE A 223 -12.31 6.69 -4.91
C PHE A 223 -13.32 7.32 -3.94
N ARG A 224 -13.47 8.66 -3.96
CA ARG A 224 -14.44 9.36 -3.13
C ARG A 224 -15.86 8.97 -3.47
N ALA A 225 -16.21 8.87 -4.76
CA ALA A 225 -17.54 8.45 -5.20
C ALA A 225 -17.84 7.01 -4.74
N LYS A 226 -16.90 6.08 -4.86
CA LYS A 226 -17.04 4.69 -4.41
C LYS A 226 -17.37 4.58 -2.93
N TRP A 227 -16.71 5.36 -2.09
CA TRP A 227 -16.84 5.30 -0.63
C TRP A 227 -17.78 6.35 -0.04
N ASN A 228 -18.46 7.12 -0.91
CA ASN A 228 -19.35 8.22 -0.51
C ASN A 228 -18.65 9.27 0.38
N PHE A 229 -17.40 9.58 0.05
CA PHE A 229 -16.64 10.61 0.75
C PHE A 229 -16.86 11.98 0.12
N PRO A 230 -16.97 13.06 0.93
CA PRO A 230 -17.21 14.39 0.42
C PRO A 230 -16.02 14.91 -0.40
N ILE A 231 -16.32 15.74 -1.41
CA ILE A 231 -15.32 16.54 -2.12
C ILE A 231 -15.17 17.86 -1.36
N PRO A 232 -14.00 18.17 -0.79
CA PRO A 232 -13.82 19.40 -0.02
C PRO A 232 -13.92 20.64 -0.92
N LYS A 233 -14.71 21.63 -0.51
CA LYS A 233 -14.89 22.89 -1.24
C LYS A 233 -13.55 23.61 -1.48
N GLY A 234 -13.33 24.11 -2.70
CA GLY A 234 -12.14 24.87 -3.06
C GLY A 234 -10.83 24.03 -3.12
N SER A 235 -10.91 22.73 -2.94
CA SER A 235 -9.77 21.82 -3.06
C SER A 235 -9.29 21.66 -4.50
N ALA A 236 -8.11 21.06 -4.68
CA ALA A 236 -7.56 20.78 -6.00
C ALA A 236 -8.50 19.90 -6.83
N ILE A 237 -9.08 18.87 -6.23
CA ILE A 237 -10.05 17.99 -6.90
C ILE A 237 -11.34 18.73 -7.27
N ALA A 238 -11.88 19.61 -6.41
CA ALA A 238 -13.06 20.41 -6.74
C ALA A 238 -12.81 21.29 -7.97
N LYS A 239 -11.69 22.01 -8.00
CA LYS A 239 -11.27 22.83 -9.14
C LYS A 239 -11.05 22.01 -10.41
N HIS A 240 -10.45 20.83 -10.30
CA HIS A 240 -10.25 19.91 -11.40
C HIS A 240 -11.57 19.46 -12.02
N LEU A 241 -12.54 19.06 -11.20
CA LEU A 241 -13.87 18.65 -11.66
C LEU A 241 -14.67 19.79 -12.27
N GLU A 242 -14.61 20.99 -11.70
CA GLU A 242 -15.22 22.20 -12.26
C GLU A 242 -14.63 22.50 -13.66
N MET A 243 -13.32 22.43 -13.82
CA MET A 243 -12.64 22.63 -15.09
C MET A 243 -13.07 21.57 -16.13
N LYS A 244 -13.12 20.29 -15.75
CA LYS A 244 -13.61 19.21 -16.64
C LYS A 244 -15.05 19.46 -17.09
N ALA A 245 -15.93 19.88 -16.19
CA ALA A 245 -17.32 20.18 -16.54
C ALA A 245 -17.41 21.36 -17.54
N GLN A 246 -16.58 22.40 -17.39
CA GLN A 246 -16.52 23.51 -18.35
C GLN A 246 -16.04 23.08 -19.74
N PHE A 247 -14.99 22.26 -19.83
CA PHE A 247 -14.51 21.73 -21.11
C PHE A 247 -15.57 20.87 -21.80
N ALA A 248 -16.23 19.98 -21.05
CA ALA A 248 -17.30 19.13 -21.58
C ALA A 248 -18.48 19.97 -22.13
N SER A 249 -18.86 21.06 -21.40
CA SER A 249 -19.95 21.95 -21.86
C SER A 249 -19.59 22.76 -23.13
N ASN A 250 -18.29 23.00 -23.37
CA ASN A 250 -17.79 23.72 -24.54
C ASN A 250 -17.48 22.81 -25.74
N GLY A 251 -17.74 21.50 -25.62
CA GLY A 251 -17.48 20.52 -26.68
C GLY A 251 -16.00 20.28 -26.98
N GLN A 252 -15.12 20.64 -26.06
CA GLN A 252 -13.67 20.42 -26.19
C GLN A 252 -13.28 19.06 -25.57
N PRO A 253 -12.41 18.26 -26.22
CA PRO A 253 -11.87 17.05 -25.59
C PRO A 253 -10.99 17.40 -24.39
N ILE A 254 -11.07 16.54 -23.37
CA ILE A 254 -10.30 16.62 -22.13
C ILE A 254 -8.96 15.94 -22.31
#